data_f1de5a4155722717a624091555c23e56
#
_entry.id   f1de5a4155722717a624091555c23e56
#
_cell.length_a   1.000
_cell.length_b   1.000
_cell.length_c   1.000
_cell.angle_alpha   90.00
_cell.angle_beta   90.00
_cell.angle_gamma   90.00
#
_symmetry.space_group_name_H-M   'P 1'
#
loop_
_entity.id
_entity.type
_entity.pdbx_description
1 polymer ?
#
loop_
_entity_poly.entity_id
_entity_poly.type
_entity_poly.pdbx_seq_one_letter_code
_entity_poly.pdbx_strand_id
1 'polypeptide(L)'
;MSYYGAGMLRARWASWRDWRQQRRGQANARWGWIKPPAGRGPAIWMQGFADFDDLRLAADLAKAIREKRLDLRVVLTFEAEHPDLLEQMDGVPGLGYGFGPCDHPQAVARALERLTPLRYLALGAPPRRHLAAALTQRAIPAVLLGTGPGLGPLPPVEAVYPRNTEQAEAWRSLLPAARIEDPVDFSTLITVAQVEPNFRALACGGDDWQLWWVAGVSAASAGRWIQAWQGSPLRRSGLLFLSGQGVAPAGLERMSRWARTPLAPGSALWVDEGRWHPALAVAAQGVHLEAASTGDIWQAFAGGRPLSAAPLSRLSRPEAMGPELVPILTAPGAVLARWQGLLGDPMAAREQGDAARRAFWAERRRAGERLPAFLERVFAW
;
A
#
# COMPACT_ATOMS: atom_id res chain seq x y z
N MET A 1 -4.77 -28.52 -11.95
CA MET A 1 -3.86 -28.62 -10.78
C MET A 1 -4.54 -28.00 -9.59
N SER A 2 -4.66 -28.71 -8.47
CA SER A 2 -5.30 -28.22 -7.26
C SER A 2 -4.54 -27.01 -6.73
N TYR A 3 -5.25 -25.91 -6.42
CA TYR A 3 -4.73 -24.69 -5.78
C TYR A 3 -3.89 -24.99 -4.51
N TYR A 4 -4.19 -26.06 -3.82
CA TYR A 4 -3.47 -26.59 -2.67
C TYR A 4 -2.00 -26.94 -2.96
N GLY A 5 -1.71 -27.64 -4.05
CA GLY A 5 -0.34 -28.09 -4.35
C GLY A 5 0.61 -26.92 -4.63
N ALA A 6 0.17 -25.94 -5.41
CA ALA A 6 0.99 -24.80 -5.75
C ALA A 6 1.23 -23.87 -4.54
N GLY A 7 0.23 -23.68 -3.67
CA GLY A 7 0.33 -22.88 -2.45
C GLY A 7 1.30 -23.52 -1.43
N MET A 8 1.18 -24.83 -1.20
CA MET A 8 2.01 -25.57 -0.25
C MET A 8 3.48 -25.65 -0.69
N LEU A 9 3.73 -25.90 -1.98
CA LEU A 9 5.10 -25.92 -2.52
C LEU A 9 5.77 -24.56 -2.42
N ARG A 10 5.06 -23.48 -2.73
CA ARG A 10 5.57 -22.12 -2.57
C ARG A 10 5.86 -21.78 -1.10
N ALA A 11 4.97 -22.16 -0.20
CA ALA A 11 5.17 -21.95 1.24
C ALA A 11 6.36 -22.75 1.77
N ARG A 12 6.53 -24.03 1.35
CA ARG A 12 7.68 -24.85 1.69
C ARG A 12 8.98 -24.27 1.16
N TRP A 13 8.98 -23.87 -0.11
CA TRP A 13 10.16 -23.24 -0.74
C TRP A 13 10.52 -21.91 -0.08
N ALA A 14 9.55 -21.05 0.21
CA ALA A 14 9.76 -19.80 0.93
C ALA A 14 10.30 -20.04 2.34
N SER A 15 9.73 -21.01 3.08
CA SER A 15 10.21 -21.39 4.41
C SER A 15 11.62 -21.96 4.40
N TRP A 16 11.94 -22.79 3.39
CA TRP A 16 13.29 -23.33 3.23
C TRP A 16 14.29 -22.21 2.88
N ARG A 17 13.93 -21.28 2.00
CA ARG A 17 14.75 -20.10 1.70
C ARG A 17 14.99 -19.24 2.93
N ASP A 18 13.94 -18.95 3.70
CA ASP A 18 14.02 -18.15 4.93
C ASP A 18 14.91 -18.87 5.97
N TRP A 19 14.79 -20.21 6.07
CA TRP A 19 15.64 -21.01 6.94
C TRP A 19 17.13 -20.98 6.51
N ARG A 20 17.42 -21.12 5.22
CA ARG A 20 18.79 -20.97 4.67
C ARG A 20 19.38 -19.59 4.90
N GLN A 21 18.55 -18.55 4.90
CA GLN A 21 18.94 -17.17 5.19
C GLN A 21 18.97 -16.86 6.69
N GLN A 22 18.91 -17.89 7.54
CA GLN A 22 18.86 -17.78 9.02
C GLN A 22 17.64 -16.99 9.56
N ARG A 23 16.62 -16.77 8.76
CA ARG A 23 15.37 -16.09 9.12
C ARG A 23 14.37 -17.07 9.74
N ARG A 24 14.80 -17.78 10.79
CA ARG A 24 13.99 -18.84 11.44
C ARG A 24 12.64 -18.36 11.96
N GLY A 25 12.57 -17.11 12.44
CA GLY A 25 11.33 -16.50 12.90
C GLY A 25 10.27 -16.40 11.79
N GLN A 26 10.67 -15.97 10.60
CA GLN A 26 9.80 -15.89 9.42
C GLN A 26 9.32 -17.28 8.98
N ALA A 27 10.24 -18.26 8.89
CA ALA A 27 9.90 -19.62 8.52
C ALA A 27 8.88 -20.22 9.51
N ASN A 28 9.06 -20.00 10.79
CA ASN A 28 8.12 -20.46 11.82
C ASN A 28 6.77 -19.76 11.72
N ALA A 29 6.74 -18.43 11.58
CA ALA A 29 5.50 -17.66 11.47
C ALA A 29 4.65 -18.11 10.27
N ARG A 30 5.25 -18.39 9.11
CA ARG A 30 4.54 -18.95 7.93
C ARG A 30 3.79 -20.25 8.24
N TRP A 31 4.28 -21.05 9.18
CA TRP A 31 3.63 -22.28 9.65
C TRP A 31 2.74 -22.07 10.88
N GLY A 32 2.39 -20.82 11.18
CA GLY A 32 1.48 -20.46 12.25
C GLY A 32 2.11 -20.42 13.64
N TRP A 33 3.44 -20.51 13.74
CA TRP A 33 4.16 -20.34 15.00
C TRP A 33 4.33 -18.83 15.32
N ILE A 34 3.21 -18.13 15.40
CA ILE A 34 3.18 -16.70 15.75
C ILE A 34 3.31 -16.59 17.27
N LYS A 35 4.17 -15.67 17.72
CA LYS A 35 4.33 -15.38 19.15
C LYS A 35 3.31 -14.29 19.54
N PRO A 36 2.32 -14.58 20.37
CA PRO A 36 1.43 -13.54 20.86
C PRO A 36 2.22 -12.57 21.75
N PRO A 37 1.85 -11.28 21.79
CA PRO A 37 2.46 -10.32 22.71
C PRO A 37 2.17 -10.70 24.16
N ALA A 38 3.04 -10.25 25.07
CA ALA A 38 2.86 -10.47 26.49
C ALA A 38 1.56 -9.83 27.01
N GLY A 39 0.95 -10.43 28.01
CA GLY A 39 -0.30 -9.95 28.62
C GLY A 39 -1.38 -11.04 28.68
N ARG A 40 -2.42 -10.79 29.47
CA ARG A 40 -3.54 -11.73 29.71
C ARG A 40 -4.83 -11.33 29.03
N GLY A 41 -4.92 -10.14 28.42
CA GLY A 41 -6.12 -9.63 27.78
C GLY A 41 -6.46 -10.36 26.46
N PRO A 42 -7.67 -10.17 25.94
CA PRO A 42 -8.08 -10.68 24.65
C PRO A 42 -7.20 -10.10 23.53
N ALA A 43 -7.03 -10.85 22.46
CA ALA A 43 -6.23 -10.45 21.31
C ALA A 43 -7.10 -9.96 20.16
N ILE A 44 -6.68 -8.89 19.49
CA ILE A 44 -7.18 -8.49 18.17
C ILE A 44 -6.08 -8.89 17.16
N TRP A 45 -6.47 -9.66 16.14
CA TRP A 45 -5.55 -10.01 15.07
C TRP A 45 -5.78 -9.08 13.88
N MET A 46 -4.81 -8.21 13.60
CA MET A 46 -4.79 -7.31 12.45
C MET A 46 -3.91 -7.91 11.35
N GLN A 47 -4.37 -7.85 10.12
CA GLN A 47 -3.57 -8.26 8.96
C GLN A 47 -3.51 -7.14 7.93
N GLY A 48 -2.29 -6.58 7.75
CA GLY A 48 -1.96 -5.67 6.68
C GLY A 48 -1.09 -6.39 5.66
N PHE A 49 -1.63 -6.90 4.61
CA PHE A 49 -1.00 -7.82 3.66
C PHE A 49 0.41 -7.41 3.16
N ALA A 50 0.61 -7.22 1.85
CA ALA A 50 1.92 -6.93 1.28
C ALA A 50 2.10 -5.45 0.91
N ASP A 51 1.02 -4.69 0.85
CA ASP A 51 1.05 -3.28 0.53
C ASP A 51 1.61 -2.47 1.71
N PHE A 52 2.59 -1.62 1.42
CA PHE A 52 3.27 -0.82 2.43
C PHE A 52 2.33 0.14 3.17
N ASP A 53 1.42 0.77 2.42
CA ASP A 53 0.53 1.79 2.99
C ASP A 53 -0.58 1.17 3.83
N ASP A 54 -1.11 0.03 3.41
CA ASP A 54 -2.06 -0.73 4.23
C ASP A 54 -1.39 -1.23 5.52
N LEU A 55 -0.13 -1.66 5.45
CA LEU A 55 0.62 -2.05 6.64
C LEU A 55 0.91 -0.85 7.56
N ARG A 56 1.23 0.30 6.99
CA ARG A 56 1.45 1.54 7.75
C ARG A 56 0.19 1.99 8.44
N LEU A 57 -0.94 1.99 7.73
CA LEU A 57 -2.24 2.29 8.34
C LEU A 57 -2.56 1.30 9.47
N ALA A 58 -2.29 0.00 9.26
CA ALA A 58 -2.48 -1.02 10.28
C ALA A 58 -1.61 -0.75 11.52
N ALA A 59 -0.36 -0.34 11.34
CA ALA A 59 0.53 0.01 12.44
C ALA A 59 0.04 1.23 13.23
N ASP A 60 -0.41 2.28 12.54
CA ASP A 60 -0.93 3.48 13.17
C ASP A 60 -2.24 3.19 13.94
N LEU A 61 -3.15 2.40 13.34
CA LEU A 61 -4.36 1.95 14.03
C LEU A 61 -4.05 1.06 15.24
N ALA A 62 -3.08 0.15 15.12
CA ALA A 62 -2.67 -0.71 16.23
C ALA A 62 -2.14 0.11 17.42
N LYS A 63 -1.36 1.16 17.17
CA LYS A 63 -0.91 2.11 18.21
C LYS A 63 -2.08 2.84 18.83
N ALA A 64 -2.97 3.42 18.02
CA ALA A 64 -4.15 4.15 18.50
C ALA A 64 -5.06 3.26 19.38
N ILE A 65 -5.24 1.99 18.99
CA ILE A 65 -5.98 1.02 19.82
C ILE A 65 -5.25 0.78 21.14
N ARG A 66 -3.93 0.59 21.12
CA ARG A 66 -3.15 0.35 22.34
C ARG A 66 -3.11 1.54 23.28
N GLU A 67 -3.10 2.76 22.77
CA GLU A 67 -3.14 3.98 23.60
C GLU A 67 -4.42 4.08 24.44
N LYS A 68 -5.53 3.57 23.93
CA LYS A 68 -6.85 3.66 24.58
C LYS A 68 -7.29 2.38 25.29
N ARG A 69 -6.85 1.21 24.80
CA ARG A 69 -7.26 -0.10 25.31
C ARG A 69 -6.04 -0.92 25.75
N LEU A 70 -5.49 -0.58 26.92
CA LEU A 70 -4.33 -1.26 27.51
C LEU A 70 -4.63 -2.73 27.91
N ASP A 71 -5.87 -3.10 28.03
CA ASP A 71 -6.35 -4.45 28.32
C ASP A 71 -6.35 -5.36 27.06
N LEU A 72 -6.42 -4.79 25.85
CA LEU A 72 -6.37 -5.57 24.61
C LEU A 72 -4.92 -5.84 24.19
N ARG A 73 -4.66 -7.03 23.67
CA ARG A 73 -3.43 -7.34 22.94
C ARG A 73 -3.70 -7.17 21.43
N VAL A 74 -2.78 -6.56 20.73
CA VAL A 74 -2.88 -6.40 19.27
C VAL A 74 -1.76 -7.19 18.62
N VAL A 75 -2.10 -8.01 17.64
CA VAL A 75 -1.15 -8.77 16.82
C VAL A 75 -1.28 -8.29 15.39
N LEU A 76 -0.27 -7.62 14.88
CA LEU A 76 -0.20 -7.19 13.49
C LEU A 76 0.61 -8.19 12.67
N THR A 77 0.01 -8.77 11.64
CA THR A 77 0.72 -9.67 10.72
C THR A 77 0.78 -9.09 9.32
N PHE A 78 1.88 -9.39 8.61
CA PHE A 78 2.16 -8.91 7.26
C PHE A 78 2.75 -10.02 6.38
N GLU A 79 2.83 -9.79 5.07
CA GLU A 79 3.42 -10.72 4.09
C GLU A 79 4.79 -10.27 3.61
N ALA A 80 5.05 -8.98 3.62
CA ALA A 80 6.34 -8.38 3.30
C ALA A 80 6.88 -7.60 4.51
N GLU A 81 8.19 -7.64 4.70
CA GLU A 81 8.87 -6.94 5.79
C GLU A 81 9.22 -5.51 5.34
N HIS A 82 8.91 -4.56 6.20
CA HIS A 82 9.23 -3.15 6.02
C HIS A 82 9.93 -2.65 7.28
N PRO A 83 11.28 -2.69 7.35
CA PRO A 83 12.05 -2.41 8.56
C PRO A 83 11.72 -1.08 9.21
N ASP A 84 11.57 -0.02 8.43
CA ASP A 84 11.26 1.33 8.92
C ASP A 84 9.92 1.40 9.67
N LEU A 85 8.95 0.53 9.32
CA LEU A 85 7.67 0.42 10.04
C LEU A 85 7.81 -0.43 11.30
N LEU A 86 8.65 -1.45 11.25
CA LEU A 86 8.88 -2.35 12.39
C LEU A 86 9.53 -1.59 13.55
N GLU A 87 10.52 -0.76 13.26
CA GLU A 87 11.17 0.10 14.26
C GLU A 87 10.19 1.02 14.98
N GLN A 88 9.18 1.53 14.27
CA GLN A 88 8.14 2.38 14.86
C GLN A 88 7.18 1.65 15.80
N MET A 89 7.11 0.33 15.71
CA MET A 89 6.24 -0.51 16.55
C MET A 89 6.99 -1.12 17.73
N ASP A 90 8.32 -1.06 17.71
CA ASP A 90 9.13 -1.61 18.79
C ASP A 90 8.85 -0.90 20.12
N GLY A 91 8.79 -1.69 21.16
CA GLY A 91 8.58 -1.20 22.53
C GLY A 91 7.14 -0.80 22.87
N VAL A 92 6.16 -0.91 21.95
CA VAL A 92 4.76 -0.66 22.29
C VAL A 92 4.20 -1.83 23.13
N PRO A 93 3.85 -1.62 24.41
CA PRO A 93 3.40 -2.72 25.28
C PRO A 93 2.10 -3.36 24.76
N GLY A 94 2.06 -4.69 24.72
CA GLY A 94 0.87 -5.43 24.25
C GLY A 94 0.64 -5.41 22.73
N LEU A 95 1.53 -4.81 21.96
CA LEU A 95 1.58 -4.92 20.50
C LEU A 95 2.63 -5.98 20.12
N GLY A 96 2.22 -6.95 19.32
CA GLY A 96 3.11 -7.90 18.66
C GLY A 96 2.98 -7.77 17.16
N TYR A 97 4.08 -7.95 16.44
CA TYR A 97 4.05 -7.91 14.99
C TYR A 97 4.95 -8.99 14.39
N GLY A 98 4.67 -9.36 13.14
CA GLY A 98 5.47 -10.36 12.44
C GLY A 98 4.80 -10.87 11.17
N PHE A 99 5.45 -11.86 10.54
CA PHE A 99 4.86 -12.52 9.38
C PHE A 99 3.59 -13.26 9.72
N GLY A 100 2.59 -13.17 8.82
CA GLY A 100 1.37 -13.96 8.89
C GLY A 100 1.60 -15.43 8.50
N PRO A 101 0.64 -16.33 8.83
CA PRO A 101 0.70 -17.71 8.40
C PRO A 101 0.48 -17.80 6.88
N CYS A 102 1.06 -18.82 6.24
CA CYS A 102 0.64 -19.15 4.89
C CYS A 102 -0.81 -19.66 4.90
N ASP A 103 -1.50 -19.53 3.77
CA ASP A 103 -2.89 -19.98 3.64
C ASP A 103 -2.99 -21.52 3.53
N HIS A 104 -2.47 -22.22 4.53
CA HIS A 104 -2.56 -23.67 4.68
C HIS A 104 -3.38 -23.99 5.94
N PRO A 105 -4.32 -24.97 5.91
CA PRO A 105 -5.22 -25.24 7.02
C PRO A 105 -4.52 -25.43 8.36
N GLN A 106 -3.43 -26.20 8.39
CA GLN A 106 -2.68 -26.45 9.64
C GLN A 106 -1.95 -25.22 10.16
N ALA A 107 -1.40 -24.37 9.25
CA ALA A 107 -0.73 -23.14 9.64
C ALA A 107 -1.73 -22.13 10.22
N VAL A 108 -2.88 -21.98 9.56
CA VAL A 108 -3.97 -21.14 10.01
C VAL A 108 -4.55 -21.62 11.33
N ALA A 109 -4.85 -22.93 11.46
CA ALA A 109 -5.36 -23.51 12.69
C ALA A 109 -4.42 -23.26 13.88
N ARG A 110 -3.13 -23.48 13.69
CA ARG A 110 -2.10 -23.23 14.71
C ARG A 110 -1.98 -21.76 15.08
N ALA A 111 -2.05 -20.84 14.09
CA ALA A 111 -2.05 -19.41 14.36
C ALA A 111 -3.25 -19.01 15.21
N LEU A 112 -4.45 -19.47 14.88
CA LEU A 112 -5.67 -19.18 15.62
C LEU A 112 -5.65 -19.78 17.04
N GLU A 113 -5.08 -20.98 17.22
CA GLU A 113 -4.90 -21.61 18.55
C GLU A 113 -3.94 -20.81 19.44
N ARG A 114 -2.88 -20.26 18.86
CA ARG A 114 -1.89 -19.47 19.61
C ARG A 114 -2.36 -18.07 19.92
N LEU A 115 -3.05 -17.43 19.00
CA LEU A 115 -3.52 -16.03 19.13
C LEU A 115 -4.82 -15.95 19.89
N THR A 116 -5.71 -16.95 19.75
CA THR A 116 -7.09 -16.92 20.30
C THR A 116 -7.75 -15.55 20.12
N PRO A 117 -7.85 -15.05 18.86
CA PRO A 117 -8.28 -13.68 18.65
C PRO A 117 -9.77 -13.51 18.91
N LEU A 118 -10.13 -12.42 19.60
CA LEU A 118 -11.52 -12.01 19.79
C LEU A 118 -12.14 -11.48 18.50
N ARG A 119 -11.33 -10.76 17.72
CA ARG A 119 -11.70 -10.15 16.44
C ARG A 119 -10.54 -10.28 15.45
N TYR A 120 -10.92 -10.30 14.17
CA TYR A 120 -9.98 -10.23 13.06
C TYR A 120 -10.23 -8.96 12.26
N LEU A 121 -9.18 -8.20 11.98
CA LEU A 121 -9.23 -6.97 11.19
C LEU A 121 -8.35 -7.13 9.95
N ALA A 122 -8.95 -7.08 8.77
CA ALA A 122 -8.26 -7.13 7.49
C ALA A 122 -8.14 -5.74 6.88
N LEU A 123 -6.94 -5.35 6.42
CA LEU A 123 -6.68 -4.09 5.75
C LEU A 123 -6.20 -4.36 4.31
N GLY A 124 -6.83 -3.67 3.36
CA GLY A 124 -6.45 -3.68 1.94
C GLY A 124 -6.91 -4.91 1.15
N ALA A 125 -6.84 -6.10 1.73
CA ALA A 125 -7.29 -7.33 1.08
C ALA A 125 -8.13 -8.20 2.03
N PRO A 126 -9.10 -8.98 1.52
CA PRO A 126 -9.89 -9.89 2.35
C PRO A 126 -9.03 -11.09 2.81
N PRO A 127 -9.42 -11.76 3.89
CA PRO A 127 -8.72 -12.96 4.36
C PRO A 127 -8.72 -14.04 3.27
N ARG A 128 -7.63 -14.77 3.17
CA ARG A 128 -7.52 -15.88 2.22
C ARG A 128 -8.45 -17.02 2.59
N ARG A 129 -8.68 -17.92 1.64
CA ARG A 129 -9.70 -18.96 1.70
C ARG A 129 -9.70 -19.79 2.99
N HIS A 130 -8.54 -20.33 3.40
CA HIS A 130 -8.47 -21.20 4.58
C HIS A 130 -8.57 -20.40 5.87
N LEU A 131 -8.03 -19.18 5.88
CA LEU A 131 -8.20 -18.29 7.02
C LEU A 131 -9.67 -17.89 7.17
N ALA A 132 -10.35 -17.50 6.09
CA ALA A 132 -11.78 -17.17 6.13
C ALA A 132 -12.62 -18.33 6.64
N ALA A 133 -12.40 -19.54 6.11
CA ALA A 133 -13.11 -20.74 6.56
C ALA A 133 -12.84 -21.05 8.06
N ALA A 134 -11.60 -20.89 8.51
CA ALA A 134 -11.25 -21.16 9.91
C ALA A 134 -11.81 -20.10 10.88
N LEU A 135 -11.89 -18.82 10.45
CA LEU A 135 -12.58 -17.77 11.20
C LEU A 135 -14.07 -18.08 11.33
N THR A 136 -14.72 -18.55 10.25
CA THR A 136 -16.13 -18.98 10.27
C THR A 136 -16.33 -20.14 11.22
N GLN A 137 -15.50 -21.18 11.12
CA GLN A 137 -15.60 -22.38 11.96
C GLN A 137 -15.50 -22.05 13.46
N ARG A 138 -14.74 -21.02 13.82
CA ARG A 138 -14.53 -20.58 15.21
C ARG A 138 -15.42 -19.41 15.63
N ALA A 139 -16.34 -18.98 14.75
CA ALA A 139 -17.23 -17.85 14.97
C ALA A 139 -16.48 -16.55 15.34
N ILE A 140 -15.26 -16.34 14.78
CA ILE A 140 -14.46 -15.14 15.01
C ILE A 140 -14.92 -14.06 14.04
N PRO A 141 -15.53 -12.97 14.52
CA PRO A 141 -16.02 -11.90 13.66
C PRO A 141 -14.87 -11.13 13.02
N ALA A 142 -15.10 -10.71 11.78
CA ALA A 142 -14.15 -9.96 11.00
C ALA A 142 -14.64 -8.55 10.70
N VAL A 143 -13.73 -7.58 10.74
CA VAL A 143 -13.93 -6.22 10.23
C VAL A 143 -13.01 -6.04 9.04
N LEU A 144 -13.56 -5.52 7.94
CA LEU A 144 -12.85 -5.35 6.69
C LEU A 144 -12.66 -3.84 6.40
N LEU A 145 -11.41 -3.42 6.28
CA LEU A 145 -11.04 -2.01 6.10
C LEU A 145 -10.36 -1.81 4.74
N GLY A 146 -10.98 -1.05 3.85
CA GLY A 146 -10.44 -0.76 2.53
C GLY A 146 -10.29 -1.98 1.63
N THR A 147 -10.99 -3.08 1.94
CA THR A 147 -10.89 -4.33 1.18
C THR A 147 -11.97 -4.39 0.09
N GLY A 148 -11.58 -4.81 -1.11
CA GLY A 148 -12.56 -5.23 -2.11
C GLY A 148 -13.06 -6.65 -1.84
N PRO A 149 -14.21 -7.04 -2.41
CA PRO A 149 -14.70 -8.41 -2.32
C PRO A 149 -13.73 -9.39 -3.01
N GLY A 150 -13.41 -10.48 -2.32
CA GLY A 150 -12.59 -11.56 -2.85
C GLY A 150 -13.43 -12.67 -3.51
N LEU A 151 -12.76 -13.53 -4.26
CA LEU A 151 -13.40 -14.71 -4.90
C LEU A 151 -13.55 -15.94 -3.97
N GLY A 152 -13.20 -15.79 -2.70
CA GLY A 152 -13.21 -16.87 -1.71
C GLY A 152 -14.40 -16.85 -0.75
N PRO A 153 -14.49 -17.85 0.14
CA PRO A 153 -15.44 -17.81 1.25
C PRO A 153 -15.15 -16.59 2.14
N LEU A 154 -16.20 -16.03 2.70
CA LEU A 154 -16.10 -14.90 3.60
C LEU A 154 -16.18 -15.37 5.07
N PRO A 155 -15.44 -14.75 5.99
CA PRO A 155 -15.63 -14.97 7.42
C PRO A 155 -16.98 -14.37 7.90
N PRO A 156 -17.36 -14.53 9.16
CA PRO A 156 -18.46 -13.78 9.75
C PRO A 156 -18.09 -12.28 9.76
N VAL A 157 -18.58 -11.52 8.77
CA VAL A 157 -18.28 -10.09 8.63
C VAL A 157 -19.20 -9.30 9.53
N GLU A 158 -18.63 -8.60 10.51
CA GLU A 158 -19.33 -7.68 11.42
C GLU A 158 -19.56 -6.33 10.76
N ALA A 159 -18.52 -5.79 10.13
CA ALA A 159 -18.58 -4.51 9.43
C ALA A 159 -17.57 -4.43 8.28
N VAL A 160 -17.92 -3.62 7.28
CA VAL A 160 -17.04 -3.26 6.16
C VAL A 160 -16.91 -1.74 6.09
N TYR A 161 -15.70 -1.26 5.99
CA TYR A 161 -15.35 0.14 5.72
C TYR A 161 -14.77 0.23 4.32
N PRO A 162 -15.60 0.46 3.29
CA PRO A 162 -15.16 0.52 1.90
C PRO A 162 -14.40 1.82 1.62
N ARG A 163 -13.46 1.78 0.66
CA ARG A 163 -12.71 2.98 0.23
C ARG A 163 -13.50 3.87 -0.71
N ASN A 164 -14.38 3.28 -1.49
CA ASN A 164 -15.15 3.98 -2.53
C ASN A 164 -16.55 3.37 -2.68
N THR A 165 -17.39 4.03 -3.46
CA THR A 165 -18.78 3.63 -3.71
C THR A 165 -18.85 2.28 -4.40
N GLU A 166 -17.97 1.99 -5.35
CA GLU A 166 -17.97 0.69 -6.05
C GLU A 166 -17.65 -0.48 -5.10
N GLN A 167 -16.73 -0.30 -4.14
CA GLN A 167 -16.52 -1.31 -3.09
C GLN A 167 -17.75 -1.47 -2.21
N ALA A 168 -18.39 -0.36 -1.82
CA ALA A 168 -19.58 -0.41 -0.98
C ALA A 168 -20.73 -1.16 -1.66
N GLU A 169 -20.99 -0.90 -2.93
CA GLU A 169 -22.02 -1.57 -3.74
C GLU A 169 -21.72 -3.05 -3.92
N ALA A 170 -20.46 -3.38 -4.24
CA ALA A 170 -20.01 -4.76 -4.37
C ALA A 170 -20.19 -5.55 -3.06
N TRP A 171 -19.90 -4.94 -1.93
CA TRP A 171 -20.12 -5.55 -0.61
C TRP A 171 -21.60 -5.69 -0.25
N ARG A 172 -22.44 -4.68 -0.52
CA ARG A 172 -23.89 -4.76 -0.27
C ARG A 172 -24.53 -5.88 -1.05
N SER A 173 -24.07 -6.12 -2.28
CA SER A 173 -24.56 -7.24 -3.11
C SER A 173 -24.18 -8.61 -2.54
N LEU A 174 -23.03 -8.74 -1.90
CA LEU A 174 -22.52 -10.01 -1.36
C LEU A 174 -22.94 -10.28 0.08
N LEU A 175 -23.09 -9.24 0.88
CA LEU A 175 -23.31 -9.30 2.33
C LEU A 175 -24.49 -8.41 2.75
N PRO A 176 -25.72 -8.72 2.36
CA PRO A 176 -26.87 -7.85 2.66
C PRO A 176 -27.16 -7.72 4.16
N ALA A 177 -26.70 -8.66 4.99
CA ALA A 177 -26.87 -8.61 6.45
C ALA A 177 -25.71 -7.97 7.21
N ALA A 178 -24.57 -7.68 6.53
CA ALA A 178 -23.44 -7.03 7.16
C ALA A 178 -23.64 -5.51 7.20
N ARG A 179 -23.03 -4.87 8.20
CA ARG A 179 -22.99 -3.42 8.26
C ARG A 179 -21.94 -2.89 7.28
N ILE A 180 -22.40 -2.28 6.20
CA ILE A 180 -21.56 -1.61 5.22
C ILE A 180 -21.60 -0.10 5.54
N GLU A 181 -20.47 0.42 5.98
CA GLU A 181 -20.32 1.85 6.32
C GLU A 181 -20.24 2.71 5.05
N ASP A 182 -20.39 4.02 5.20
CA ASP A 182 -20.19 4.95 4.10
C ASP A 182 -18.73 4.91 3.63
N PRO A 183 -18.50 5.01 2.33
CA PRO A 183 -17.16 4.97 1.77
C PRO A 183 -16.23 6.03 2.35
N VAL A 184 -15.03 5.60 2.76
CA VAL A 184 -13.97 6.47 3.26
C VAL A 184 -12.61 5.79 3.13
N ASP A 185 -11.63 6.50 2.60
CA ASP A 185 -10.28 5.96 2.47
C ASP A 185 -9.38 6.40 3.63
N PHE A 186 -9.26 5.56 4.65
CA PHE A 186 -8.40 5.82 5.79
C PHE A 186 -6.91 5.86 5.46
N SER A 187 -6.48 5.36 4.29
CA SER A 187 -5.08 5.46 3.89
C SER A 187 -4.61 6.91 3.69
N THR A 188 -5.54 7.85 3.52
CA THR A 188 -5.25 9.29 3.51
C THR A 188 -4.75 9.83 4.86
N LEU A 189 -5.00 9.12 5.97
CA LEU A 189 -4.52 9.51 7.30
C LEU A 189 -3.03 9.24 7.48
N ILE A 190 -2.44 8.41 6.63
CA ILE A 190 -1.00 8.17 6.63
C ILE A 190 -0.30 9.53 6.54
N THR A 191 0.65 9.76 7.45
CA THR A 191 1.43 10.99 7.46
C THR A 191 2.13 11.13 6.12
N VAL A 192 1.83 12.19 5.39
CA VAL A 192 2.62 12.58 4.22
C VAL A 192 4.03 12.82 4.73
N ALA A 193 4.97 11.96 4.35
CA ALA A 193 6.33 12.07 4.82
C ALA A 193 6.87 13.46 4.48
N GLN A 194 7.52 14.08 5.43
CA GLN A 194 8.23 15.34 5.15
C GLN A 194 9.28 15.03 4.08
N VAL A 195 9.17 15.74 2.98
CA VAL A 195 10.14 15.62 1.89
C VAL A 195 11.48 16.08 2.43
N GLU A 196 12.50 15.26 2.23
CA GLU A 196 13.86 15.69 2.51
C GLU A 196 14.13 16.99 1.71
N PRO A 197 14.38 18.14 2.36
CA PRO A 197 14.43 19.44 1.68
C PRO A 197 15.44 19.47 0.53
N ASN A 198 16.43 18.60 0.59
CA ASN A 198 17.54 18.53 -0.35
C ASN A 198 17.36 17.45 -1.44
N PHE A 199 16.21 16.73 -1.48
CA PHE A 199 16.04 15.63 -2.43
C PHE A 199 16.34 16.06 -3.88
N ARG A 200 15.78 17.20 -4.30
CA ARG A 200 15.98 17.73 -5.65
C ARG A 200 17.44 18.13 -5.90
N ALA A 201 18.07 18.80 -4.93
CA ALA A 201 19.47 19.18 -5.02
C ALA A 201 20.38 17.94 -5.07
N LEU A 202 20.09 16.90 -4.30
CA LEU A 202 20.81 15.63 -4.34
C LEU A 202 20.66 14.92 -5.70
N ALA A 203 19.45 14.93 -6.25
CA ALA A 203 19.17 14.27 -7.53
C ALA A 203 19.79 15.01 -8.72
N CYS A 204 19.77 16.34 -8.71
CA CYS A 204 20.14 17.19 -9.84
C CYS A 204 21.52 17.87 -9.67
N GLY A 205 22.20 17.66 -8.54
CA GLY A 205 23.50 18.31 -8.30
C GLY A 205 23.46 19.85 -8.25
N GLY A 206 22.30 20.43 -7.96
CA GLY A 206 22.08 21.88 -7.93
C GLY A 206 21.51 22.47 -9.23
N ASP A 207 21.37 21.67 -10.29
CA ASP A 207 20.78 22.09 -11.56
C ASP A 207 19.25 22.02 -11.54
N ASP A 208 18.58 22.88 -12.32
CA ASP A 208 17.11 22.95 -12.42
C ASP A 208 16.53 21.91 -13.38
N TRP A 209 16.94 20.65 -13.22
CA TRP A 209 16.40 19.58 -14.06
C TRP A 209 14.98 19.20 -13.64
N GLN A 210 14.25 18.68 -14.61
CA GLN A 210 12.87 18.27 -14.45
C GLN A 210 12.83 16.81 -14.00
N LEU A 211 12.10 16.55 -12.93
CA LEU A 211 11.88 15.20 -12.41
C LEU A 211 10.52 14.69 -12.88
N TRP A 212 10.48 13.48 -13.41
CA TRP A 212 9.26 12.80 -13.85
C TRP A 212 9.14 11.47 -13.15
N TRP A 213 7.95 11.15 -12.67
CA TRP A 213 7.74 9.92 -11.90
C TRP A 213 6.63 9.06 -12.49
N VAL A 214 6.90 7.76 -12.65
CA VAL A 214 5.93 6.72 -13.00
C VAL A 214 5.85 5.74 -11.86
N ALA A 215 4.68 5.63 -11.23
CA ALA A 215 4.43 4.73 -10.10
C ALA A 215 3.74 3.43 -10.55
N GLY A 216 4.13 2.31 -9.95
CA GLY A 216 3.53 1.01 -10.20
C GLY A 216 3.98 0.32 -11.49
N VAL A 217 5.19 0.63 -11.95
CA VAL A 217 5.76 0.04 -13.17
C VAL A 217 6.08 -1.44 -12.97
N SER A 218 5.62 -2.29 -13.88
CA SER A 218 6.04 -3.69 -13.92
C SER A 218 7.40 -3.86 -14.63
N ALA A 219 8.12 -4.92 -14.34
CA ALA A 219 9.36 -5.23 -15.05
C ALA A 219 9.12 -5.36 -16.59
N ALA A 220 7.95 -5.83 -16.99
CA ALA A 220 7.56 -5.95 -18.40
C ALA A 220 7.27 -4.59 -19.07
N SER A 221 6.73 -3.61 -18.32
CA SER A 221 6.45 -2.28 -18.86
C SER A 221 7.63 -1.33 -18.80
N ALA A 222 8.60 -1.56 -17.92
CA ALA A 222 9.78 -0.72 -17.78
C ALA A 222 10.55 -0.53 -19.08
N GLY A 223 10.73 -1.59 -19.87
CA GLY A 223 11.38 -1.53 -21.18
C GLY A 223 10.71 -0.56 -22.16
N ARG A 224 9.36 -0.53 -22.17
CA ARG A 224 8.58 0.41 -23.01
C ARG A 224 8.78 1.86 -22.55
N TRP A 225 8.84 2.09 -21.22
CA TRP A 225 9.13 3.40 -20.65
C TRP A 225 10.52 3.90 -21.02
N ILE A 226 11.54 3.04 -20.90
CA ILE A 226 12.92 3.38 -21.27
C ILE A 226 13.00 3.74 -22.75
N GLN A 227 12.41 2.92 -23.62
CA GLN A 227 12.41 3.16 -25.06
C GLN A 227 11.72 4.49 -25.42
N ALA A 228 10.55 4.75 -24.83
CA ALA A 228 9.85 6.01 -25.05
C ALA A 228 10.64 7.22 -24.52
N TRP A 229 11.28 7.08 -23.33
CA TRP A 229 12.12 8.10 -22.74
C TRP A 229 13.33 8.46 -23.61
N GLN A 230 14.00 7.45 -24.19
CA GLN A 230 15.14 7.67 -25.08
C GLN A 230 14.79 8.51 -26.30
N GLY A 231 13.57 8.40 -26.83
CA GLY A 231 13.06 9.21 -27.93
C GLY A 231 12.44 10.55 -27.55
N SER A 232 12.30 10.83 -26.24
CA SER A 232 11.60 12.02 -25.75
C SER A 232 12.51 13.26 -25.70
N PRO A 233 12.00 14.46 -26.10
CA PRO A 233 12.70 15.72 -25.89
C PRO A 233 12.94 16.04 -24.41
N LEU A 234 12.08 15.55 -23.50
CA LEU A 234 12.19 15.74 -22.05
C LEU A 234 13.50 15.20 -21.48
N ARG A 235 14.11 14.22 -22.18
CA ARG A 235 15.38 13.64 -21.77
C ARG A 235 16.53 14.65 -21.71
N ARG A 236 16.48 15.72 -22.48
CA ARG A 236 17.58 16.70 -22.57
C ARG A 236 17.81 17.47 -21.24
N SER A 237 16.76 17.65 -20.48
CA SER A 237 16.78 18.42 -19.22
C SER A 237 16.03 17.71 -18.09
N GLY A 238 15.77 16.42 -18.20
CA GLY A 238 14.93 15.68 -17.26
C GLY A 238 15.54 14.39 -16.78
N LEU A 239 14.99 13.90 -15.66
CA LEU A 239 15.24 12.61 -15.05
C LEU A 239 13.92 11.82 -14.98
N LEU A 240 13.96 10.53 -15.29
CA LEU A 240 12.81 9.65 -15.19
C LEU A 240 12.98 8.68 -14.02
N PHE A 241 12.04 8.69 -13.10
CA PHE A 241 11.98 7.73 -12.01
C PHE A 241 10.86 6.73 -12.29
N LEU A 242 11.19 5.45 -12.28
CA LEU A 242 10.26 4.34 -12.43
C LEU A 242 10.20 3.60 -11.10
N SER A 243 9.05 3.56 -10.45
CA SER A 243 8.88 2.78 -9.23
C SER A 243 7.95 1.59 -9.44
N GLY A 244 8.32 0.47 -8.84
CA GLY A 244 7.52 -0.75 -8.95
C GLY A 244 8.03 -1.83 -8.01
N GLN A 245 7.26 -2.92 -7.93
CA GLN A 245 7.63 -4.05 -7.09
C GLN A 245 8.62 -4.97 -7.80
N GLY A 246 9.61 -5.46 -7.05
CA GLY A 246 10.53 -6.50 -7.52
C GLY A 246 11.92 -6.01 -7.87
N VAL A 247 12.64 -6.81 -8.66
CA VAL A 247 14.03 -6.53 -9.04
C VAL A 247 14.07 -5.49 -10.13
N ALA A 248 14.98 -4.53 -10.02
CA ALA A 248 15.23 -3.55 -11.07
C ALA A 248 15.48 -4.25 -12.42
N PRO A 249 14.81 -3.80 -13.50
CA PRO A 249 15.09 -4.30 -14.84
C PRO A 249 16.54 -4.10 -15.22
N ALA A 250 17.05 -4.99 -16.10
CA ALA A 250 18.43 -4.89 -16.58
C ALA A 250 18.67 -3.52 -17.26
N GLY A 251 19.77 -2.88 -16.91
CA GLY A 251 20.16 -1.59 -17.47
C GLY A 251 19.59 -0.37 -16.75
N LEU A 252 18.75 -0.53 -15.74
CA LEU A 252 18.34 0.57 -14.86
C LEU A 252 19.20 0.62 -13.59
N GLU A 253 19.67 1.79 -13.28
CA GLU A 253 20.36 2.05 -12.02
C GLU A 253 19.32 2.15 -10.88
N ARG A 254 19.68 1.56 -9.72
CA ARG A 254 18.84 1.66 -8.53
C ARG A 254 19.10 2.94 -7.77
N MET A 255 18.05 3.55 -7.27
CA MET A 255 18.13 4.79 -6.51
C MET A 255 19.01 4.72 -5.25
N SER A 256 19.11 3.55 -4.62
CA SER A 256 19.97 3.34 -3.44
C SER A 256 21.47 3.57 -3.69
N ARG A 257 21.91 3.58 -4.96
CA ARG A 257 23.31 3.74 -5.33
C ARG A 257 23.71 5.18 -5.69
N TRP A 258 22.78 6.04 -6.04
CA TRP A 258 23.10 7.38 -6.55
C TRP A 258 23.25 8.47 -5.47
N ALA A 259 22.95 8.18 -4.21
CA ALA A 259 23.08 9.15 -3.10
C ALA A 259 24.48 9.80 -2.97
N ARG A 260 25.45 9.39 -3.77
CA ARG A 260 26.83 9.89 -3.75
C ARG A 260 27.26 10.64 -5.00
N THR A 261 26.49 10.60 -6.09
CA THR A 261 26.87 11.24 -7.36
C THR A 261 25.63 11.83 -8.02
N PRO A 262 25.63 13.12 -8.39
CA PRO A 262 24.55 13.72 -9.15
C PRO A 262 24.28 12.94 -10.44
N LEU A 263 23.01 12.81 -10.80
CA LEU A 263 22.61 12.14 -12.02
C LEU A 263 22.86 13.04 -13.23
N ALA A 264 23.12 12.43 -14.38
CA ALA A 264 23.17 13.16 -15.64
C ALA A 264 21.76 13.34 -16.23
N PRO A 265 21.47 14.47 -16.93
CA PRO A 265 20.21 14.62 -17.64
C PRO A 265 19.99 13.45 -18.59
N GLY A 266 18.75 13.03 -18.74
CA GLY A 266 18.38 11.87 -19.55
C GLY A 266 18.49 10.52 -18.85
N SER A 267 18.96 10.48 -17.61
CA SER A 267 18.99 9.25 -16.80
C SER A 267 17.58 8.76 -16.49
N ALA A 268 17.46 7.42 -16.41
CA ALA A 268 16.28 6.73 -15.90
C ALA A 268 16.70 5.84 -14.73
N LEU A 269 15.92 5.87 -13.63
CA LEU A 269 16.24 5.14 -12.42
C LEU A 269 15.09 4.25 -11.98
N TRP A 270 15.45 3.16 -11.34
CA TRP A 270 14.50 2.28 -10.67
C TRP A 270 14.45 2.58 -9.18
N VAL A 271 13.23 2.81 -8.68
CA VAL A 271 12.95 3.07 -7.27
C VAL A 271 12.18 1.88 -6.72
N ASP A 272 12.82 1.07 -5.90
CA ASP A 272 12.23 -0.12 -5.26
C ASP A 272 11.87 0.11 -3.78
N GLU A 273 12.23 1.27 -3.22
CA GLU A 273 11.98 1.60 -1.83
C GLU A 273 10.88 2.67 -1.70
N GLY A 274 9.74 2.27 -1.13
CA GLY A 274 8.57 3.17 -0.92
C GLY A 274 8.88 4.43 -0.11
N ARG A 275 9.95 4.44 0.67
CA ARG A 275 10.41 5.65 1.41
C ARG A 275 10.70 6.86 0.52
N TRP A 276 11.01 6.65 -0.77
CA TRP A 276 11.30 7.73 -1.72
C TRP A 276 10.06 8.28 -2.42
N HIS A 277 8.94 7.54 -2.40
CA HIS A 277 7.73 7.94 -3.11
C HIS A 277 7.19 9.31 -2.68
N PRO A 278 7.16 9.67 -1.37
CA PRO A 278 6.72 11.00 -0.96
C PRO A 278 7.60 12.13 -1.51
N ALA A 279 8.91 11.91 -1.56
CA ALA A 279 9.84 12.88 -2.09
C ALA A 279 9.65 13.05 -3.61
N LEU A 280 9.48 11.96 -4.34
CA LEU A 280 9.18 11.97 -5.78
C LEU A 280 7.84 12.66 -6.08
N ALA A 281 6.80 12.38 -5.30
CA ALA A 281 5.48 12.98 -5.46
C ALA A 281 5.51 14.51 -5.37
N VAL A 282 6.37 15.06 -4.52
CA VAL A 282 6.52 16.53 -4.36
C VAL A 282 7.51 17.11 -5.36
N ALA A 283 8.61 16.42 -5.65
CA ALA A 283 9.68 16.94 -6.51
C ALA A 283 9.36 16.82 -8.01
N ALA A 284 8.58 15.83 -8.43
CA ALA A 284 8.25 15.60 -9.83
C ALA A 284 7.45 16.74 -10.44
N GLN A 285 7.68 17.02 -11.72
CA GLN A 285 6.89 17.98 -12.51
C GLN A 285 5.58 17.37 -13.01
N GLY A 286 5.53 16.04 -13.12
CA GLY A 286 4.33 15.28 -13.46
C GLY A 286 4.47 13.83 -13.01
N VAL A 287 3.32 13.21 -12.70
CA VAL A 287 3.24 11.84 -12.19
C VAL A 287 2.30 11.01 -13.08
N HIS A 288 2.72 9.79 -13.38
CA HIS A 288 1.86 8.80 -14.02
C HIS A 288 1.70 7.56 -13.13
N LEU A 289 0.46 7.12 -12.97
CA LEU A 289 0.07 5.98 -12.14
C LEU A 289 -0.24 4.78 -13.05
N GLU A 290 0.66 3.79 -13.16
CA GLU A 290 0.46 2.61 -14.03
C GLU A 290 -0.30 1.49 -13.31
N ALA A 291 0.31 0.89 -12.29
CA ALA A 291 -0.32 -0.07 -11.38
C ALA A 291 0.00 0.31 -9.93
N ALA A 292 -0.22 1.59 -9.62
CA ALA A 292 0.14 2.18 -8.35
C ALA A 292 -0.71 1.63 -7.19
N SER A 293 -0.10 1.55 -6.02
CA SER A 293 -0.81 1.30 -4.77
C SER A 293 -1.75 2.47 -4.44
N THR A 294 -2.72 2.24 -3.56
CA THR A 294 -3.59 3.32 -3.08
C THR A 294 -2.78 4.43 -2.41
N GLY A 295 -1.72 4.07 -1.69
CA GLY A 295 -0.83 5.02 -1.05
C GLY A 295 -0.04 5.85 -2.06
N ASP A 296 0.51 5.22 -3.10
CA ASP A 296 1.18 5.96 -4.19
C ASP A 296 0.25 6.97 -4.84
N ILE A 297 -1.03 6.58 -5.06
CA ILE A 297 -2.06 7.48 -5.59
C ILE A 297 -2.22 8.69 -4.66
N TRP A 298 -2.42 8.45 -3.36
CA TRP A 298 -2.62 9.54 -2.40
C TRP A 298 -1.38 10.38 -2.17
N GLN A 299 -0.18 9.79 -2.23
CA GLN A 299 1.08 10.55 -2.20
C GLN A 299 1.17 11.49 -3.41
N ALA A 300 0.84 11.01 -4.60
CA ALA A 300 0.83 11.83 -5.81
C ALA A 300 -0.18 12.98 -5.74
N PHE A 301 -1.39 12.72 -5.21
CA PHE A 301 -2.40 13.75 -4.97
C PHE A 301 -1.92 14.80 -3.95
N ALA A 302 -1.36 14.35 -2.82
CA ALA A 302 -0.81 15.22 -1.79
C ALA A 302 0.34 16.11 -2.30
N GLY A 303 1.17 15.58 -3.19
CA GLY A 303 2.25 16.29 -3.86
C GLY A 303 1.75 17.47 -4.71
N GLY A 304 0.50 17.44 -5.16
CA GLY A 304 -0.12 18.53 -5.92
C GLY A 304 0.57 18.75 -7.25
N ARG A 305 0.89 17.67 -7.95
CA ARG A 305 1.49 17.71 -9.29
C ARG A 305 0.49 17.24 -10.34
N PRO A 306 0.65 17.63 -11.60
CA PRO A 306 -0.17 17.09 -12.68
C PRO A 306 -0.13 15.57 -12.72
N LEU A 307 -1.30 14.96 -12.76
CA LEU A 307 -1.47 13.50 -12.72
C LEU A 307 -1.98 12.97 -14.05
N SER A 308 -1.64 11.72 -14.33
CA SER A 308 -2.29 10.87 -15.32
C SER A 308 -2.23 9.42 -14.83
N ALA A 309 -3.08 8.55 -15.36
CA ALA A 309 -3.08 7.15 -14.97
C ALA A 309 -3.32 6.22 -16.14
N ALA A 310 -2.81 4.99 -16.04
CA ALA A 310 -3.35 3.87 -16.79
C ALA A 310 -4.74 3.47 -16.26
N PRO A 311 -5.50 2.64 -16.98
CA PRO A 311 -6.76 2.11 -16.46
C PRO A 311 -6.53 1.31 -15.16
N LEU A 312 -6.94 1.88 -14.04
CA LEU A 312 -6.89 1.22 -12.73
C LEU A 312 -8.20 0.49 -12.44
N SER A 313 -8.13 -0.54 -11.61
CA SER A 313 -9.34 -1.22 -11.13
C SER A 313 -10.27 -0.24 -10.41
N ARG A 314 -11.55 -0.29 -10.72
CA ARG A 314 -12.56 0.56 -10.07
C ARG A 314 -12.60 0.33 -8.56
N LEU A 315 -12.37 -0.92 -8.12
CA LEU A 315 -12.39 -1.28 -6.71
C LEU A 315 -11.20 -0.72 -5.90
N SER A 316 -10.08 -0.37 -6.55
CA SER A 316 -8.90 0.20 -5.89
C SER A 316 -8.72 1.69 -6.16
N ARG A 317 -9.50 2.26 -7.06
CA ARG A 317 -9.39 3.67 -7.45
C ARG A 317 -10.06 4.57 -6.41
N PRO A 318 -9.39 5.63 -5.90
CA PRO A 318 -10.04 6.62 -5.05
C PRO A 318 -11.25 7.26 -5.74
N GLU A 319 -12.30 7.59 -4.96
CA GLU A 319 -13.51 8.25 -5.45
C GLU A 319 -13.19 9.57 -6.18
N ALA A 320 -12.26 10.34 -5.62
CA ALA A 320 -11.81 11.63 -6.16
C ALA A 320 -11.08 11.53 -7.51
N MET A 321 -10.75 10.32 -7.99
CA MET A 321 -9.97 10.09 -9.21
C MET A 321 -10.88 10.10 -10.46
N GLY A 322 -11.55 11.22 -10.70
CA GLY A 322 -12.35 11.43 -11.92
C GLY A 322 -11.47 11.67 -13.16
N PRO A 323 -12.00 11.42 -14.38
CA PRO A 323 -11.26 11.60 -15.64
C PRO A 323 -10.85 13.05 -15.91
N GLU A 324 -11.56 14.01 -15.35
CA GLU A 324 -11.24 15.44 -15.46
C GLU A 324 -9.96 15.77 -14.66
N LEU A 325 -9.80 15.15 -13.49
CA LEU A 325 -8.65 15.36 -12.63
C LEU A 325 -7.44 14.51 -13.05
N VAL A 326 -7.69 13.25 -13.44
CA VAL A 326 -6.65 12.29 -13.78
C VAL A 326 -6.97 11.64 -15.13
N PRO A 327 -6.49 12.21 -16.24
CA PRO A 327 -6.71 11.65 -17.58
C PRO A 327 -6.09 10.25 -17.70
N ILE A 328 -6.83 9.37 -18.37
CA ILE A 328 -6.40 7.98 -18.59
C ILE A 328 -5.55 7.92 -19.85
N LEU A 329 -4.30 7.49 -19.68
CA LEU A 329 -3.31 7.32 -20.74
C LEU A 329 -2.67 5.92 -20.64
N THR A 330 -2.63 5.20 -21.76
CA THR A 330 -2.16 3.79 -21.79
C THR A 330 -0.76 3.62 -22.37
N ALA A 331 -0.32 4.57 -23.17
CA ALA A 331 0.97 4.50 -23.86
C ALA A 331 2.00 5.44 -23.25
N PRO A 332 3.23 4.99 -22.93
CA PRO A 332 4.29 5.86 -22.42
C PRO A 332 4.52 7.11 -23.26
N GLY A 333 4.51 6.99 -24.59
CA GLY A 333 4.66 8.13 -25.52
C GLY A 333 3.59 9.20 -25.35
N ALA A 334 2.33 8.81 -25.10
CA ALA A 334 1.24 9.76 -24.85
C ALA A 334 1.41 10.51 -23.52
N VAL A 335 1.92 9.81 -22.50
CA VAL A 335 2.24 10.43 -21.21
C VAL A 335 3.37 11.44 -21.34
N LEU A 336 4.46 11.08 -22.04
CA LEU A 336 5.59 11.98 -22.27
C LEU A 336 5.19 13.20 -23.11
N ALA A 337 4.36 13.02 -24.13
CA ALA A 337 3.81 14.14 -24.92
C ALA A 337 2.95 15.07 -24.07
N ARG A 338 2.11 14.52 -23.19
CA ARG A 338 1.35 15.32 -22.22
C ARG A 338 2.27 16.12 -21.28
N TRP A 339 3.28 15.48 -20.70
CA TRP A 339 4.26 16.16 -19.84
C TRP A 339 4.98 17.30 -20.55
N GLN A 340 5.34 17.09 -21.82
CA GLN A 340 5.93 18.12 -22.64
C GLN A 340 4.95 19.30 -22.84
N GLY A 341 3.67 19.01 -23.08
CA GLY A 341 2.62 20.05 -23.17
C GLY A 341 2.49 20.87 -21.89
N LEU A 342 2.54 20.20 -20.72
CA LEU A 342 2.43 20.85 -19.41
C LEU A 342 3.65 21.78 -19.09
N LEU A 343 4.82 21.51 -19.66
CA LEU A 343 5.94 22.43 -19.57
C LEU A 343 5.69 23.74 -20.35
N GLY A 344 4.94 23.65 -21.43
CA GLY A 344 4.52 24.81 -22.22
C GLY A 344 3.37 25.60 -21.58
N ASP A 345 2.65 25.01 -20.63
CA ASP A 345 1.53 25.65 -19.91
C ASP A 345 1.63 25.41 -18.39
N PRO A 346 2.49 26.18 -17.70
CA PRO A 346 2.67 26.08 -16.26
C PRO A 346 1.40 26.39 -15.44
N MET A 347 0.48 27.20 -16.00
CA MET A 347 -0.77 27.54 -15.32
C MET A 347 -1.70 26.33 -15.28
N ALA A 348 -1.93 25.65 -16.40
CA ALA A 348 -2.71 24.41 -16.44
C ALA A 348 -2.09 23.31 -15.57
N ALA A 349 -0.76 23.20 -15.56
CA ALA A 349 -0.06 22.27 -14.70
C ALA A 349 -0.33 22.53 -13.21
N ARG A 350 -0.28 23.79 -12.78
CA ARG A 350 -0.55 24.21 -11.41
C ARG A 350 -2.01 24.00 -11.03
N GLU A 351 -2.95 24.38 -11.88
CA GLU A 351 -4.41 24.19 -11.63
C GLU A 351 -4.75 22.72 -11.41
N GLN A 352 -4.22 21.82 -12.23
CA GLN A 352 -4.41 20.39 -12.09
C GLN A 352 -3.79 19.86 -10.79
N GLY A 353 -2.59 20.29 -10.46
CA GLY A 353 -1.92 19.92 -9.22
C GLY A 353 -2.67 20.39 -7.97
N ASP A 354 -3.15 21.63 -7.98
CA ASP A 354 -3.93 22.19 -6.87
C ASP A 354 -5.29 21.50 -6.72
N ALA A 355 -5.92 21.09 -7.82
CA ALA A 355 -7.15 20.30 -7.78
C ALA A 355 -6.91 18.93 -7.14
N ALA A 356 -5.83 18.24 -7.51
CA ALA A 356 -5.42 16.97 -6.90
C ALA A 356 -5.20 17.14 -5.38
N ARG A 357 -4.46 18.17 -4.98
CA ARG A 357 -4.19 18.46 -3.57
C ARG A 357 -5.47 18.75 -2.79
N ARG A 358 -6.40 19.52 -3.35
CA ARG A 358 -7.71 19.75 -2.72
C ARG A 358 -8.50 18.47 -2.51
N ALA A 359 -8.49 17.56 -3.49
CA ALA A 359 -9.16 16.27 -3.41
C ALA A 359 -8.56 15.40 -2.28
N PHE A 360 -7.23 15.35 -2.16
CA PHE A 360 -6.54 14.67 -1.05
C PHE A 360 -6.97 15.21 0.31
N TRP A 361 -6.93 16.53 0.51
CA TRP A 361 -7.27 17.14 1.80
C TRP A 361 -8.75 17.00 2.15
N ALA A 362 -9.64 16.99 1.16
CA ALA A 362 -11.06 16.73 1.37
C ALA A 362 -11.28 15.30 1.88
N GLU A 363 -10.65 14.30 1.25
CA GLU A 363 -10.78 12.91 1.68
C GLU A 363 -10.11 12.67 3.04
N ARG A 364 -8.93 13.25 3.28
CA ARG A 364 -8.25 13.17 4.57
C ARG A 364 -9.11 13.73 5.71
N ARG A 365 -9.82 14.84 5.49
CA ARG A 365 -10.74 15.38 6.47
C ARG A 365 -11.90 14.44 6.74
N ARG A 366 -12.54 13.88 5.69
CA ARG A 366 -13.59 12.86 5.84
C ARG A 366 -13.11 11.65 6.63
N ALA A 367 -11.92 11.16 6.33
CA ALA A 367 -11.31 10.05 7.07
C ALA A 367 -11.08 10.40 8.54
N GLY A 368 -10.59 11.61 8.84
CA GLY A 368 -10.39 12.09 10.20
C GLY A 368 -11.71 12.20 10.98
N GLU A 369 -12.80 12.63 10.34
CA GLU A 369 -14.13 12.72 10.94
C GLU A 369 -14.75 11.33 11.23
N ARG A 370 -14.39 10.30 10.43
CA ARG A 370 -14.92 8.93 10.56
C ARG A 370 -14.08 8.03 11.45
N LEU A 371 -12.81 8.34 11.65
CA LEU A 371 -11.90 7.54 12.47
C LEU A 371 -12.38 7.33 13.92
N PRO A 372 -12.91 8.34 14.63
CA PRO A 372 -13.43 8.15 15.99
C PRO A 372 -14.53 7.09 16.06
N ALA A 373 -15.49 7.10 15.13
CA ALA A 373 -16.58 6.12 15.10
C ALA A 373 -16.07 4.68 14.86
N PHE A 374 -15.01 4.52 14.03
CA PHE A 374 -14.33 3.24 13.87
C PHE A 374 -13.65 2.81 15.17
N LEU A 375 -12.93 3.69 15.83
CA LEU A 375 -12.22 3.40 17.09
C LEU A 375 -13.20 3.11 18.23
N GLU A 376 -14.31 3.84 18.34
CA GLU A 376 -15.37 3.56 19.32
C GLU A 376 -15.91 2.14 19.20
N ARG A 377 -16.11 1.67 17.98
CA ARG A 377 -16.48 0.26 17.76
C ARG A 377 -15.41 -0.68 18.30
N VAL A 378 -14.15 -0.45 17.96
CA VAL A 378 -13.03 -1.27 18.46
C VAL A 378 -12.97 -1.21 19.99
N PHE A 379 -13.23 -0.07 20.58
CA PHE A 379 -13.21 0.11 22.03
C PHE A 379 -14.39 -0.56 22.75
N ALA A 380 -15.47 -0.82 22.04
CA ALA A 380 -16.62 -1.55 22.58
C ALA A 380 -16.43 -3.09 22.61
N TRP A 381 -15.35 -3.60 22.08
CA TRP A 381 -15.03 -5.04 22.04
C TRP A 381 -14.55 -5.59 23.39
#